data_9aa6b55f8e9e86ea1cf1c26927051260
#
_entry.id   9aa6b55f8e9e86ea1cf1c26927051260
#
_cell.length_a   1.000
_cell.length_b   1.000
_cell.length_c   1.000
_cell.angle_alpha   90.00
_cell.angle_beta   90.00
_cell.angle_gamma   90.00
#
_symmetry.space_group_name_H-M   'P 1'
#
loop_
_entity.id
_entity.type
_entity.pdbx_description
1 polymer ?
#
loop_
_entity_poly.entity_id
_entity_poly.type
_entity_poly.pdbx_seq_one_letter_code
_entity_poly.pdbx_strand_id
1 'polypeptide(L)'
;MSVQSIHFDADTEVLMILDQTLLPQEERYVEVLTLEQAEQAIKTLQVRGAPAIAYFGAFVLAKEASRLQDNPYFHLQLNQVGQRLIATRPTAVNLQHVIESLLRLNVGEDFEQIAKAIKQRAIEIFEQDVATYRTIGEHALTVLPAGGNVLTICNAGAIATSRYGTALAPFYVGKERGIPFRVFASETRPLLQGARLTVWELDRADIDVTLITDNMAAWTIQTKQIDAIIVGADRITRTGHTANKIGTLQLAILAKHYGIPFYVAAPHSTFDLEADDTIQIEERDAHEVTHIGGHPTALVGITVFNPAFDVTPPELITGLITETGVLEPTESVIVEHVGGNTYV
;
A
#
# COMPACT_ATOMS: atom_id res chain seq x y z
N MET A 1 -5.31 8.41 -16.57
CA MET A 1 -5.20 6.98 -16.21
C MET A 1 -4.33 6.88 -14.97
N SER A 2 -4.64 5.97 -14.04
CA SER A 2 -3.75 5.73 -12.89
C SER A 2 -2.38 5.25 -13.35
N VAL A 3 -1.32 5.63 -12.64
CA VAL A 3 0.02 5.13 -12.88
C VAL A 3 0.07 3.65 -12.49
N GLN A 4 0.72 2.83 -13.28
CA GLN A 4 0.90 1.41 -12.98
C GLN A 4 2.38 1.16 -12.66
N SER A 5 2.66 0.73 -11.43
CA SER A 5 4.04 0.51 -10.96
C SER A 5 4.61 -0.86 -11.32
N ILE A 6 3.76 -1.83 -11.66
CA ILE A 6 4.13 -3.21 -12.04
C ILE A 6 3.37 -3.56 -13.29
N HIS A 7 4.09 -3.96 -14.33
CA HIS A 7 3.53 -4.44 -15.60
C HIS A 7 4.00 -5.86 -15.84
N PHE A 8 3.06 -6.77 -15.99
CA PHE A 8 3.33 -8.15 -16.39
C PHE A 8 2.59 -8.44 -17.69
N ASP A 9 3.34 -8.75 -18.73
CA ASP A 9 2.80 -9.21 -20.01
C ASP A 9 2.66 -10.73 -19.96
N ALA A 10 1.43 -11.21 -20.00
CA ALA A 10 1.11 -12.63 -19.84
C ALA A 10 1.59 -13.51 -21.02
N ASP A 11 1.72 -12.93 -22.21
CA ASP A 11 2.13 -13.67 -23.43
C ASP A 11 3.65 -13.78 -23.52
N THR A 12 4.36 -12.69 -23.24
CA THR A 12 5.82 -12.62 -23.32
C THR A 12 6.52 -12.86 -21.99
N GLU A 13 5.78 -12.85 -20.88
CA GLU A 13 6.27 -12.94 -19.50
C GLU A 13 7.29 -11.84 -19.14
N VAL A 14 7.25 -10.71 -19.86
CA VAL A 14 8.02 -9.53 -19.51
C VAL A 14 7.45 -8.89 -18.28
N LEU A 15 8.28 -8.75 -17.25
CA LEU A 15 7.93 -8.11 -15.99
C LEU A 15 8.72 -6.80 -15.84
N MET A 16 7.99 -5.67 -15.86
CA MET A 16 8.55 -4.33 -15.66
C MET A 16 8.09 -3.74 -14.35
N ILE A 17 8.98 -3.02 -13.67
CA ILE A 17 8.67 -2.28 -12.45
C ILE A 17 9.06 -0.81 -12.59
N LEU A 18 8.27 0.08 -12.02
CA LEU A 18 8.67 1.48 -11.81
C LEU A 18 9.62 1.54 -10.61
N ASP A 19 10.84 2.00 -10.82
CA ASP A 19 11.79 2.19 -9.73
C ASP A 19 11.39 3.40 -8.86
N GLN A 20 10.67 3.12 -7.76
CA GLN A 20 10.15 4.16 -6.87
C GLN A 20 11.24 4.86 -6.05
N THR A 21 12.48 4.35 -6.04
CA THR A 21 13.60 4.99 -5.33
C THR A 21 14.08 6.24 -6.06
N LEU A 22 13.85 6.31 -7.37
CA LEU A 22 14.26 7.42 -8.22
C LEU A 22 13.24 8.56 -8.27
N LEU A 23 12.00 8.29 -7.84
CA LEU A 23 10.93 9.30 -7.83
C LEU A 23 11.18 10.40 -6.79
N PRO A 24 10.80 11.62 -7.08
CA PRO A 24 10.14 12.14 -8.30
C PRO A 24 11.13 12.60 -9.39
N GLN A 25 12.45 12.51 -9.17
CA GLN A 25 13.46 13.08 -10.06
C GLN A 25 13.54 12.36 -11.39
N GLU A 26 13.35 11.04 -11.39
CA GLU A 26 13.42 10.21 -12.56
C GLU A 26 12.32 9.16 -12.58
N GLU A 27 11.57 9.06 -13.68
CA GLU A 27 10.63 8.00 -13.96
C GLU A 27 11.32 6.94 -14.80
N ARG A 28 11.66 5.82 -14.16
CA ARG A 28 12.36 4.72 -14.83
C ARG A 28 11.64 3.41 -14.59
N TYR A 29 11.29 2.74 -15.70
CA TYR A 29 10.84 1.36 -15.67
C TYR A 29 12.02 0.43 -15.92
N VAL A 30 12.12 -0.61 -15.10
CA VAL A 30 13.22 -1.61 -15.12
C VAL A 30 12.61 -2.97 -15.39
N GLU A 31 13.17 -3.68 -16.39
CA GLU A 31 12.81 -5.08 -16.62
C GLU A 31 13.47 -6.00 -15.58
N VAL A 32 12.68 -6.88 -15.00
CA VAL A 32 13.14 -7.88 -14.02
C VAL A 32 13.39 -9.19 -14.74
N LEU A 33 14.67 -9.49 -14.96
CA LEU A 33 15.11 -10.65 -15.73
C LEU A 33 15.41 -11.86 -14.86
N THR A 34 15.87 -11.67 -13.62
CA THR A 34 16.31 -12.74 -12.72
C THR A 34 15.68 -12.65 -11.34
N LEU A 35 15.68 -13.78 -10.63
CA LEU A 35 15.23 -13.83 -9.24
C LEU A 35 16.07 -12.91 -8.32
N GLU A 36 17.37 -12.80 -8.55
CA GLU A 36 18.27 -11.92 -7.78
C GLU A 36 17.90 -10.44 -7.94
N GLN A 37 17.55 -10.04 -9.17
CA GLN A 37 17.04 -8.68 -9.42
C GLN A 37 15.71 -8.44 -8.70
N ALA A 38 14.81 -9.44 -8.69
CA ALA A 38 13.54 -9.35 -7.98
C ALA A 38 13.74 -9.22 -6.47
N GLU A 39 14.61 -10.03 -5.87
CA GLU A 39 14.96 -9.92 -4.46
C GLU A 39 15.52 -8.54 -4.11
N GLN A 40 16.42 -8.04 -4.96
CA GLN A 40 17.01 -6.72 -4.77
C GLN A 40 15.95 -5.61 -4.85
N ALA A 41 15.04 -5.69 -5.83
CA ALA A 41 13.97 -4.71 -6.01
C ALA A 41 13.07 -4.58 -4.75
N ILE A 42 12.77 -5.71 -4.08
CA ILE A 42 12.02 -5.70 -2.82
C ILE A 42 12.86 -5.11 -1.67
N LYS A 43 14.11 -5.58 -1.51
CA LYS A 43 15.01 -5.17 -0.42
C LYS A 43 15.35 -3.68 -0.47
N THR A 44 15.55 -3.12 -1.66
CA THR A 44 15.90 -1.70 -1.85
C THR A 44 14.70 -0.79 -2.01
N LEU A 45 13.46 -1.31 -1.91
CA LEU A 45 12.23 -0.56 -2.06
C LEU A 45 12.02 0.06 -3.46
N GLN A 46 12.61 -0.52 -4.52
CA GLN A 46 12.23 -0.22 -5.89
C GLN A 46 10.75 -0.54 -6.12
N VAL A 47 10.28 -1.64 -5.52
CA VAL A 47 8.86 -1.97 -5.32
C VAL A 47 8.55 -1.86 -3.84
N ARG A 48 7.52 -1.10 -3.46
CA ARG A 48 7.09 -0.88 -2.08
C ARG A 48 5.56 -0.89 -1.96
N GLY A 49 5.07 -1.03 -0.72
CA GLY A 49 3.65 -1.26 -0.42
C GLY A 49 3.39 -2.75 -0.27
N ALA A 50 2.75 -3.15 0.84
CA ALA A 50 2.52 -4.57 1.14
C ALA A 50 1.79 -5.30 0.00
N PRO A 51 0.73 -4.71 -0.63
CA PRO A 51 0.07 -5.33 -1.76
C PRO A 51 0.96 -5.39 -3.01
N ALA A 52 1.62 -4.29 -3.39
CA ALA A 52 2.45 -4.26 -4.60
C ALA A 52 3.60 -5.28 -4.54
N ILE A 53 4.23 -5.45 -3.36
CA ILE A 53 5.27 -6.46 -3.16
C ILE A 53 4.70 -7.88 -3.32
N ALA A 54 3.47 -8.12 -2.89
CA ALA A 54 2.82 -9.43 -3.02
C ALA A 54 2.56 -9.79 -4.49
N TYR A 55 2.02 -8.86 -5.29
CA TYR A 55 1.79 -9.12 -6.74
C TYR A 55 3.10 -9.25 -7.50
N PHE A 56 4.07 -8.41 -7.18
CA PHE A 56 5.38 -8.53 -7.77
C PHE A 56 5.98 -9.91 -7.51
N GLY A 57 5.94 -10.38 -6.26
CA GLY A 57 6.38 -11.73 -5.90
C GLY A 57 5.60 -12.83 -6.64
N ALA A 58 4.28 -12.67 -6.80
CA ALA A 58 3.45 -13.61 -7.56
C ALA A 58 3.87 -13.72 -9.02
N PHE A 59 4.10 -12.58 -9.69
CA PHE A 59 4.56 -12.58 -11.09
C PHE A 59 5.97 -13.13 -11.24
N VAL A 60 6.87 -12.86 -10.27
CA VAL A 60 8.22 -13.47 -10.26
C VAL A 60 8.11 -14.98 -10.11
N LEU A 61 7.28 -15.49 -9.19
CA LEU A 61 7.08 -16.93 -9.01
C LEU A 61 6.50 -17.58 -10.27
N ALA A 62 5.53 -16.92 -10.94
CA ALA A 62 4.95 -17.39 -12.20
C ALA A 62 6.02 -17.48 -13.31
N LYS A 63 6.84 -16.45 -13.48
CA LYS A 63 7.94 -16.42 -14.43
C LYS A 63 8.97 -17.53 -14.17
N GLU A 64 9.32 -17.74 -12.91
CA GLU A 64 10.24 -18.81 -12.52
C GLU A 64 9.62 -20.20 -12.71
N ALA A 65 8.32 -20.38 -12.48
CA ALA A 65 7.63 -21.62 -12.78
C ALA A 65 7.69 -21.96 -14.27
N SER A 66 7.42 -21.00 -15.15
CA SER A 66 7.56 -21.20 -16.60
C SER A 66 9.00 -21.55 -17.00
N ARG A 67 9.99 -20.89 -16.42
CA ARG A 67 11.42 -21.18 -16.67
C ARG A 67 11.84 -22.58 -16.22
N LEU A 68 11.23 -23.11 -15.18
CA LEU A 68 11.57 -24.39 -14.56
C LEU A 68 10.78 -25.57 -15.12
N GLN A 69 9.78 -25.41 -16.00
CA GLN A 69 8.85 -26.44 -16.43
C GLN A 69 9.51 -27.72 -17.04
N ASP A 70 10.70 -27.58 -17.62
CA ASP A 70 11.46 -28.71 -18.16
C ASP A 70 12.48 -29.30 -17.17
N ASN A 71 12.54 -28.81 -15.93
CA ASN A 71 13.52 -29.20 -14.94
C ASN A 71 13.02 -30.39 -14.11
N PRO A 72 13.78 -31.52 -14.01
CA PRO A 72 13.36 -32.68 -13.23
C PRO A 72 13.22 -32.41 -11.71
N TYR A 73 13.78 -31.31 -11.22
CA TYR A 73 13.67 -30.86 -9.84
C TYR A 73 12.68 -29.69 -9.69
N PHE A 74 11.72 -29.56 -10.59
CA PHE A 74 10.75 -28.46 -10.65
C PHE A 74 10.16 -28.10 -9.28
N HIS A 75 9.54 -29.08 -8.60
CA HIS A 75 8.89 -28.84 -7.30
C HIS A 75 9.85 -28.30 -6.24
N LEU A 76 11.04 -28.88 -6.14
CA LEU A 76 12.04 -28.45 -5.16
C LEU A 76 12.52 -27.03 -5.45
N GLN A 77 12.87 -26.76 -6.70
CA GLN A 77 13.40 -25.45 -7.09
C GLN A 77 12.33 -24.35 -6.99
N LEU A 78 11.09 -24.64 -7.38
CA LEU A 78 10.01 -23.66 -7.25
C LEU A 78 9.70 -23.32 -5.78
N ASN A 79 9.70 -24.32 -4.89
CA ASN A 79 9.58 -24.08 -3.46
C ASN A 79 10.75 -23.22 -2.92
N GLN A 80 11.98 -23.46 -3.36
CA GLN A 80 13.13 -22.64 -2.99
C GLN A 80 12.98 -21.18 -3.46
N VAL A 81 12.50 -20.96 -4.68
CA VAL A 81 12.17 -19.61 -5.18
C VAL A 81 11.17 -18.91 -4.27
N GLY A 82 10.08 -19.58 -3.93
CA GLY A 82 9.07 -19.01 -3.03
C GLY A 82 9.64 -18.64 -1.66
N GLN A 83 10.45 -19.52 -1.04
CA GLN A 83 11.09 -19.25 0.24
C GLN A 83 12.07 -18.06 0.17
N ARG A 84 12.83 -17.96 -0.93
CA ARG A 84 13.73 -16.81 -1.17
C ARG A 84 12.95 -15.50 -1.25
N LEU A 85 11.83 -15.47 -1.99
CA LEU A 85 10.96 -14.29 -2.09
C LEU A 85 10.41 -13.87 -0.72
N ILE A 86 9.87 -14.81 0.05
CA ILE A 86 9.35 -14.55 1.41
C ILE A 86 10.46 -13.97 2.31
N ALA A 87 11.66 -14.54 2.25
CA ALA A 87 12.81 -14.12 3.05
C ALA A 87 13.32 -12.71 2.70
N THR A 88 12.94 -12.12 1.56
CA THR A 88 13.34 -10.74 1.21
C THR A 88 12.77 -9.72 2.17
N ARG A 89 11.56 -10.00 2.72
CA ARG A 89 10.87 -9.11 3.65
C ARG A 89 9.97 -9.90 4.61
N PRO A 90 10.53 -10.48 5.68
CA PRO A 90 9.81 -11.37 6.59
C PRO A 90 8.58 -10.75 7.27
N THR A 91 8.52 -9.43 7.37
CA THR A 91 7.38 -8.70 7.95
C THR A 91 6.24 -8.43 6.95
N ALA A 92 6.42 -8.76 5.65
CA ALA A 92 5.41 -8.55 4.63
C ALA A 92 4.44 -9.74 4.55
N VAL A 93 3.45 -9.77 5.43
CA VAL A 93 2.46 -10.86 5.54
C VAL A 93 1.76 -11.14 4.21
N ASN A 94 1.40 -10.10 3.45
CA ASN A 94 0.74 -10.25 2.14
C ASN A 94 1.61 -11.02 1.14
N LEU A 95 2.92 -10.75 1.10
CA LEU A 95 3.85 -11.47 0.23
C LEU A 95 3.88 -12.96 0.57
N GLN A 96 4.01 -13.27 1.86
CA GLN A 96 4.04 -14.66 2.32
C GLN A 96 2.75 -15.39 1.94
N HIS A 97 1.59 -14.83 2.27
CA HIS A 97 0.28 -15.43 1.97
C HIS A 97 0.08 -15.70 0.48
N VAL A 98 0.41 -14.74 -0.37
CA VAL A 98 0.26 -14.90 -1.82
C VAL A 98 1.21 -15.98 -2.35
N ILE A 99 2.49 -15.95 -1.96
CA ILE A 99 3.47 -16.98 -2.40
C ILE A 99 3.06 -18.37 -1.93
N GLU A 100 2.67 -18.52 -0.66
CA GLU A 100 2.22 -19.83 -0.13
C GLU A 100 0.95 -20.32 -0.83
N SER A 101 0.00 -19.42 -1.18
CA SER A 101 -1.20 -19.79 -1.93
C SER A 101 -0.88 -20.32 -3.32
N LEU A 102 0.08 -19.71 -4.01
CA LEU A 102 0.53 -20.15 -5.32
C LEU A 102 1.32 -21.47 -5.24
N LEU A 103 2.16 -21.63 -4.22
CA LEU A 103 2.90 -22.88 -4.01
C LEU A 103 2.00 -24.08 -3.69
N ARG A 104 0.77 -23.88 -3.19
CA ARG A 104 -0.22 -24.96 -3.05
C ARG A 104 -0.65 -25.56 -4.40
N LEU A 105 -0.48 -24.85 -5.52
CA LEU A 105 -0.71 -25.35 -6.88
C LEU A 105 0.46 -26.21 -7.40
N ASN A 106 1.59 -26.24 -6.67
CA ASN A 106 2.80 -26.96 -7.05
C ASN A 106 2.67 -28.46 -6.74
N VAL A 107 1.66 -29.13 -7.32
CA VAL A 107 1.34 -30.56 -7.14
C VAL A 107 1.06 -31.24 -8.48
N GLY A 108 1.42 -32.53 -8.60
CA GLY A 108 1.22 -33.30 -9.83
C GLY A 108 2.50 -33.46 -10.66
N GLU A 109 2.40 -34.06 -11.83
CA GLU A 109 3.55 -34.43 -12.66
C GLU A 109 3.66 -33.62 -13.97
N ASP A 110 2.59 -32.87 -14.32
CA ASP A 110 2.57 -32.00 -15.50
C ASP A 110 3.07 -30.58 -15.12
N PHE A 111 4.35 -30.38 -15.21
CA PHE A 111 5.00 -29.11 -14.79
C PHE A 111 4.60 -27.92 -15.66
N GLU A 112 4.32 -28.16 -16.97
CA GLU A 112 3.82 -27.10 -17.85
C GLU A 112 2.44 -26.63 -17.39
N GLN A 113 1.56 -27.55 -17.05
CA GLN A 113 0.22 -27.22 -16.57
C GLN A 113 0.27 -26.53 -15.20
N ILE A 114 1.16 -26.94 -14.31
CA ILE A 114 1.38 -26.28 -13.00
C ILE A 114 1.86 -24.84 -13.22
N ALA A 115 2.85 -24.61 -14.09
CA ALA A 115 3.35 -23.28 -14.40
C ALA A 115 2.24 -22.36 -14.97
N LYS A 116 1.42 -22.89 -15.89
CA LYS A 116 0.24 -22.16 -16.42
C LYS A 116 -0.78 -21.82 -15.33
N ALA A 117 -1.07 -22.76 -14.43
CA ALA A 117 -2.01 -22.54 -13.34
C ALA A 117 -1.51 -21.46 -12.37
N ILE A 118 -0.22 -21.47 -12.01
CA ILE A 118 0.41 -20.46 -11.15
C ILE A 118 0.35 -19.07 -11.83
N LYS A 119 0.69 -19.00 -13.13
CA LYS A 119 0.61 -17.74 -13.89
C LYS A 119 -0.80 -17.19 -13.94
N GLN A 120 -1.77 -18.04 -14.27
CA GLN A 120 -3.18 -17.64 -14.32
C GLN A 120 -3.65 -17.13 -12.96
N ARG A 121 -3.31 -17.83 -11.87
CA ARG A 121 -3.69 -17.44 -10.52
C ARG A 121 -3.02 -16.13 -10.08
N ALA A 122 -1.78 -15.89 -10.45
CA ALA A 122 -1.08 -14.63 -10.18
C ALA A 122 -1.79 -13.44 -10.87
N ILE A 123 -2.24 -13.62 -12.11
CA ILE A 123 -3.02 -12.61 -12.84
C ILE A 123 -4.36 -12.37 -12.15
N GLU A 124 -5.09 -13.43 -11.78
CA GLU A 124 -6.39 -13.32 -11.10
C GLU A 124 -6.27 -12.57 -9.75
N ILE A 125 -5.23 -12.87 -8.96
CA ILE A 125 -4.96 -12.15 -7.70
C ILE A 125 -4.79 -10.66 -7.97
N PHE A 126 -4.03 -10.29 -8.98
CA PHE A 126 -3.82 -8.90 -9.34
C PHE A 126 -5.12 -8.21 -9.80
N GLU A 127 -5.91 -8.87 -10.64
CA GLU A 127 -7.18 -8.32 -11.15
C GLU A 127 -8.25 -8.20 -10.06
N GLN A 128 -8.35 -9.19 -9.17
CA GLN A 128 -9.24 -9.13 -8.00
C GLN A 128 -8.90 -7.93 -7.12
N ASP A 129 -7.61 -7.68 -6.92
CA ASP A 129 -7.15 -6.58 -6.12
C ASP A 129 -7.42 -5.22 -6.77
N VAL A 130 -7.26 -5.10 -8.10
CA VAL A 130 -7.70 -3.90 -8.85
C VAL A 130 -9.19 -3.61 -8.60
N ALA A 131 -10.03 -4.65 -8.62
CA ALA A 131 -11.47 -4.52 -8.37
C ALA A 131 -11.75 -4.09 -6.92
N THR A 132 -11.06 -4.69 -5.95
CA THR A 132 -11.15 -4.36 -4.52
C THR A 132 -10.83 -2.87 -4.28
N TYR A 133 -9.71 -2.37 -4.77
CA TYR A 133 -9.33 -0.97 -4.56
C TYR A 133 -10.25 0.00 -5.30
N ARG A 134 -10.73 -0.38 -6.49
CA ARG A 134 -11.73 0.43 -7.16
C ARG A 134 -13.00 0.54 -6.32
N THR A 135 -13.46 -0.55 -5.73
CA THR A 135 -14.65 -0.58 -4.86
C THR A 135 -14.45 0.26 -3.59
N ILE A 136 -13.26 0.21 -2.96
CA ILE A 136 -12.90 1.11 -1.86
C ILE A 136 -13.03 2.58 -2.30
N GLY A 137 -12.55 2.91 -3.49
CA GLY A 137 -12.71 4.25 -4.06
C GLY A 137 -14.18 4.67 -4.23
N GLU A 138 -15.01 3.74 -4.72
CA GLU A 138 -16.46 3.95 -4.87
C GLU A 138 -17.16 4.22 -3.52
N HIS A 139 -16.83 3.40 -2.50
CA HIS A 139 -17.38 3.61 -1.16
C HIS A 139 -16.88 4.91 -0.53
N ALA A 140 -15.62 5.28 -0.74
CA ALA A 140 -15.10 6.56 -0.28
C ALA A 140 -15.85 7.76 -0.89
N LEU A 141 -16.27 7.69 -2.16
CA LEU A 141 -17.06 8.73 -2.79
C LEU A 141 -18.45 8.93 -2.17
N THR A 142 -18.97 7.95 -1.42
CA THR A 142 -20.26 8.08 -0.73
C THR A 142 -20.18 8.95 0.53
N VAL A 143 -18.99 9.14 1.08
CA VAL A 143 -18.77 9.88 2.34
C VAL A 143 -17.88 11.11 2.18
N LEU A 144 -17.14 11.22 1.07
CA LEU A 144 -16.38 12.44 0.76
C LEU A 144 -17.26 13.45 0.03
N PRO A 145 -17.19 14.74 0.37
CA PRO A 145 -17.94 15.78 -0.35
C PRO A 145 -17.43 15.91 -1.78
N ALA A 146 -18.32 15.86 -2.75
CA ALA A 146 -17.97 15.97 -4.17
C ALA A 146 -17.25 17.30 -4.46
N GLY A 147 -16.05 17.20 -5.02
CA GLY A 147 -15.21 18.37 -5.31
C GLY A 147 -14.56 19.00 -4.07
N GLY A 148 -14.56 18.31 -2.93
CA GLY A 148 -14.03 18.80 -1.66
C GLY A 148 -12.51 18.90 -1.63
N ASN A 149 -12.04 19.60 -0.57
CA ASN A 149 -10.62 19.69 -0.22
C ASN A 149 -10.29 18.56 0.76
N VAL A 150 -9.43 17.65 0.38
CA VAL A 150 -9.13 16.45 1.17
C VAL A 150 -7.65 16.40 1.52
N LEU A 151 -7.33 16.17 2.79
CA LEU A 151 -5.96 16.02 3.28
C LEU A 151 -5.61 14.54 3.41
N THR A 152 -4.38 14.19 3.05
CA THR A 152 -3.83 12.84 3.19
C THR A 152 -2.38 12.85 3.63
N ILE A 153 -1.86 11.69 4.05
CA ILE A 153 -0.47 11.47 4.47
C ILE A 153 0.08 10.19 3.87
N CYS A 154 1.39 10.07 3.77
CA CYS A 154 2.12 8.94 3.21
C CYS A 154 1.80 8.72 1.73
N ASN A 155 1.88 7.47 1.29
CA ASN A 155 1.47 7.06 -0.04
C ASN A 155 0.70 5.74 0.03
N ALA A 156 -0.61 5.86 0.00
CA ALA A 156 -1.56 4.76 -0.09
C ALA A 156 -2.32 4.82 -1.43
N GLY A 157 -1.54 4.95 -2.51
CA GLY A 157 -2.01 5.15 -3.86
C GLY A 157 -1.69 4.02 -4.82
N ALA A 158 -1.83 4.32 -6.10
CA ALA A 158 -1.70 3.36 -7.20
C ALA A 158 -0.34 2.66 -7.25
N ILE A 159 0.75 3.37 -6.93
CA ILE A 159 2.09 2.80 -6.97
C ILE A 159 2.45 1.92 -5.76
N ALA A 160 1.63 1.95 -4.71
CA ALA A 160 1.76 1.08 -3.53
C ALA A 160 0.88 -0.18 -3.60
N THR A 161 0.01 -0.25 -4.60
CA THR A 161 -0.99 -1.30 -4.81
C THR A 161 -1.01 -1.73 -6.29
N SER A 162 -2.14 -2.26 -6.77
CA SER A 162 -2.30 -2.65 -8.17
C SER A 162 -2.58 -1.45 -9.11
N ARG A 163 -3.52 -0.54 -8.77
CA ARG A 163 -3.91 0.58 -9.66
C ARG A 163 -4.46 1.83 -8.98
N TYR A 164 -5.28 1.71 -7.94
CA TYR A 164 -6.05 2.83 -7.38
C TYR A 164 -5.51 3.29 -6.03
N GLY A 165 -4.89 2.35 -5.28
CA GLY A 165 -4.57 2.58 -3.89
C GLY A 165 -5.79 2.40 -2.98
N THR A 166 -5.62 2.76 -1.72
CA THR A 166 -6.70 2.80 -0.74
C THR A 166 -7.17 4.23 -0.50
N ALA A 167 -6.37 5.02 0.21
CA ALA A 167 -6.72 6.43 0.50
C ALA A 167 -6.75 7.31 -0.75
N LEU A 168 -5.99 7.00 -1.80
CA LEU A 168 -6.00 7.77 -3.03
C LEU A 168 -7.03 7.25 -4.06
N ALA A 169 -7.63 6.08 -3.83
CA ALA A 169 -8.63 5.49 -4.73
C ALA A 169 -9.79 6.44 -5.08
N PRO A 170 -10.41 7.17 -4.12
CA PRO A 170 -11.52 8.06 -4.44
C PRO A 170 -11.14 9.18 -5.42
N PHE A 171 -9.89 9.61 -5.45
CA PHE A 171 -9.45 10.67 -6.35
C PHE A 171 -9.34 10.18 -7.79
N TYR A 172 -8.87 8.96 -7.99
CA TYR A 172 -8.85 8.31 -9.30
C TYR A 172 -10.26 7.99 -9.80
N VAL A 173 -11.08 7.35 -8.97
CA VAL A 173 -12.46 7.01 -9.31
C VAL A 173 -13.30 8.27 -9.50
N GLY A 174 -13.10 9.29 -8.66
CA GLY A 174 -13.74 10.61 -8.79
C GLY A 174 -13.41 11.25 -10.14
N LYS A 175 -12.15 11.25 -10.55
CA LYS A 175 -11.73 11.74 -11.85
C LYS A 175 -12.38 10.98 -13.00
N GLU A 176 -12.46 9.66 -12.94
CA GLU A 176 -13.17 8.84 -13.94
C GLU A 176 -14.67 9.23 -14.07
N ARG A 177 -15.26 9.68 -12.96
CA ARG A 177 -16.65 10.13 -12.89
C ARG A 177 -16.85 11.63 -13.11
N GLY A 178 -15.81 12.38 -13.39
CA GLY A 178 -15.86 13.83 -13.55
C GLY A 178 -16.09 14.61 -12.24
N ILE A 179 -15.77 14.01 -11.09
CA ILE A 179 -15.80 14.65 -9.77
C ILE A 179 -14.38 15.14 -9.44
N PRO A 180 -14.10 16.46 -9.54
CA PRO A 180 -12.79 16.99 -9.24
C PRO A 180 -12.60 17.10 -7.73
N PHE A 181 -11.47 16.59 -7.20
CA PHE A 181 -11.04 16.83 -5.83
C PHE A 181 -9.80 17.73 -5.82
N ARG A 182 -9.62 18.47 -4.74
CA ARG A 182 -8.35 19.13 -4.42
C ARG A 182 -7.69 18.41 -3.26
N VAL A 183 -6.55 17.79 -3.53
CA VAL A 183 -5.85 16.95 -2.57
C VAL A 183 -4.72 17.75 -1.93
N PHE A 184 -4.64 17.73 -0.62
CA PHE A 184 -3.51 18.26 0.14
C PHE A 184 -2.72 17.07 0.69
N ALA A 185 -1.45 16.98 0.33
CA ALA A 185 -0.60 15.86 0.73
C ALA A 185 0.48 16.34 1.70
N SER A 186 0.49 15.80 2.93
CA SER A 186 1.61 15.97 3.86
C SER A 186 2.88 15.36 3.28
N GLU A 187 4.02 16.04 3.40
CA GLU A 187 5.31 15.56 2.89
C GLU A 187 5.72 14.18 3.46
N THR A 188 5.32 13.90 4.68
CA THR A 188 5.53 12.64 5.40
C THR A 188 6.99 12.39 5.76
N ARG A 189 7.52 13.14 6.73
CA ARG A 189 8.83 12.83 7.33
C ARG A 189 8.80 11.45 8.00
N PRO A 190 9.95 10.72 8.10
CA PRO A 190 11.28 11.11 7.57
C PRO A 190 11.51 10.76 6.10
N LEU A 191 10.78 9.78 5.49
CA LEU A 191 11.08 9.23 4.17
C LEU A 191 10.38 9.97 3.00
N LEU A 192 9.57 10.98 3.28
CA LEU A 192 8.95 11.88 2.31
C LEU A 192 8.05 11.19 1.28
N GLN A 193 7.31 10.14 1.68
CA GLN A 193 6.43 9.40 0.76
C GLN A 193 5.33 10.29 0.17
N GLY A 194 4.80 11.24 0.95
CA GLY A 194 3.83 12.20 0.44
C GLY A 194 4.42 13.10 -0.63
N ALA A 195 5.56 13.71 -0.33
CA ALA A 195 6.23 14.62 -1.26
C ALA A 195 6.73 13.90 -2.52
N ARG A 196 7.37 12.74 -2.36
CA ARG A 196 8.05 12.05 -3.45
C ARG A 196 7.11 11.22 -4.31
N LEU A 197 6.08 10.62 -3.72
CA LEU A 197 5.28 9.58 -4.34
C LEU A 197 3.83 10.03 -4.53
N THR A 198 3.14 10.48 -3.48
CA THR A 198 1.72 10.86 -3.58
C THR A 198 1.52 12.06 -4.50
N VAL A 199 2.32 13.10 -4.33
CA VAL A 199 2.24 14.28 -5.22
C VAL A 199 2.57 13.89 -6.66
N TRP A 200 3.61 13.09 -6.86
CA TRP A 200 4.01 12.63 -8.20
C TRP A 200 2.91 11.82 -8.89
N GLU A 201 2.30 10.83 -8.22
CA GLU A 201 1.28 9.99 -8.87
C GLU A 201 -0.02 10.73 -9.15
N LEU A 202 -0.44 11.65 -8.26
CA LEU A 202 -1.63 12.46 -8.47
C LEU A 202 -1.44 13.50 -9.60
N ASP A 203 -0.28 14.15 -9.65
CA ASP A 203 0.09 15.05 -10.75
C ASP A 203 0.10 14.32 -12.09
N ARG A 204 0.73 13.14 -12.15
CA ARG A 204 0.71 12.28 -13.34
C ARG A 204 -0.69 11.84 -13.77
N ALA A 205 -1.60 11.72 -12.82
CA ALA A 205 -3.00 11.43 -13.09
C ALA A 205 -3.80 12.71 -13.42
N ASP A 206 -3.18 13.89 -13.45
CA ASP A 206 -3.83 15.18 -13.64
C ASP A 206 -4.97 15.40 -12.61
N ILE A 207 -4.67 15.12 -11.33
CA ILE A 207 -5.49 15.37 -10.16
C ILE A 207 -4.87 16.54 -9.41
N ASP A 208 -5.68 17.55 -9.06
CA ASP A 208 -5.20 18.74 -8.36
C ASP A 208 -4.63 18.39 -6.98
N VAL A 209 -3.33 18.60 -6.81
CA VAL A 209 -2.62 18.25 -5.58
C VAL A 209 -1.74 19.41 -5.10
N THR A 210 -1.78 19.67 -3.79
CA THR A 210 -0.95 20.64 -3.11
C THR A 210 -0.09 19.93 -2.06
N LEU A 211 1.23 20.10 -2.15
CA LEU A 211 2.16 19.62 -1.13
C LEU A 211 2.19 20.57 0.08
N ILE A 212 2.15 20.00 1.27
CA ILE A 212 2.38 20.73 2.53
C ILE A 212 3.44 19.99 3.36
N THR A 213 4.14 20.70 4.25
CA THR A 213 4.95 20.05 5.28
C THR A 213 4.05 19.50 6.40
N ASP A 214 4.52 18.49 7.14
CA ASP A 214 3.69 17.82 8.17
C ASP A 214 3.19 18.76 9.25
N ASN A 215 4.00 19.78 9.62
CA ASN A 215 3.64 20.78 10.61
C ASN A 215 2.65 21.86 10.13
N MET A 216 2.32 21.89 8.84
CA MET A 216 1.33 22.83 8.29
C MET A 216 -0.11 22.33 8.41
N ALA A 217 -0.34 21.08 8.79
CA ALA A 217 -1.66 20.43 8.72
C ALA A 217 -2.76 21.25 9.41
N ALA A 218 -2.54 21.70 10.66
CA ALA A 218 -3.54 22.48 11.40
C ALA A 218 -3.91 23.79 10.70
N TRP A 219 -2.92 24.53 10.19
CA TRP A 219 -3.13 25.78 9.48
C TRP A 219 -3.80 25.56 8.13
N THR A 220 -3.45 24.48 7.45
CA THR A 220 -4.08 24.08 6.17
C THR A 220 -5.55 23.76 6.37
N ILE A 221 -5.90 22.95 7.38
CA ILE A 221 -7.29 22.62 7.69
C ILE A 221 -8.13 23.90 7.83
N GLN A 222 -7.65 24.86 8.58
CA GLN A 222 -8.36 26.11 8.85
C GLN A 222 -8.43 27.03 7.62
N THR A 223 -7.31 27.24 6.92
CA THR A 223 -7.22 28.28 5.88
C THR A 223 -7.61 27.80 4.50
N LYS A 224 -7.50 26.50 4.23
CA LYS A 224 -7.89 25.86 2.96
C LYS A 224 -9.24 25.16 3.05
N GLN A 225 -9.92 25.28 4.20
CA GLN A 225 -11.23 24.67 4.41
C GLN A 225 -11.22 23.20 4.02
N ILE A 226 -10.36 22.41 4.69
CA ILE A 226 -10.31 20.97 4.46
C ILE A 226 -11.62 20.35 4.93
N ASP A 227 -12.27 19.62 4.03
CA ASP A 227 -13.60 19.02 4.27
C ASP A 227 -13.48 17.64 4.93
N ALA A 228 -12.41 16.91 4.66
CA ALA A 228 -12.15 15.56 5.20
C ALA A 228 -10.67 15.23 5.21
N ILE A 229 -10.29 14.28 6.05
CA ILE A 229 -8.99 13.61 6.00
C ILE A 229 -9.21 12.14 5.64
N ILE A 230 -8.44 11.61 4.69
CA ILE A 230 -8.45 10.19 4.33
C ILE A 230 -7.02 9.64 4.32
N VAL A 231 -6.82 8.52 4.99
CA VAL A 231 -5.51 7.86 5.12
C VAL A 231 -5.62 6.36 4.83
N GLY A 232 -4.50 5.73 4.52
CA GLY A 232 -4.43 4.25 4.48
C GLY A 232 -4.24 3.66 5.87
N ALA A 233 -4.00 2.34 5.92
CA ALA A 233 -3.59 1.64 7.12
C ALA A 233 -2.55 0.58 6.80
N ASP A 234 -1.60 0.39 7.71
CA ASP A 234 -0.67 -0.75 7.69
C ASP A 234 -1.25 -1.95 8.45
N ARG A 235 -2.06 -1.70 9.49
CA ARG A 235 -2.81 -2.73 10.25
C ARG A 235 -4.00 -2.11 10.96
N ILE A 236 -5.12 -2.81 11.00
CA ILE A 236 -6.30 -2.47 11.78
C ILE A 236 -6.61 -3.65 12.70
N THR A 237 -6.73 -3.41 14.01
CA THR A 237 -7.06 -4.46 14.96
C THR A 237 -8.56 -4.74 14.99
N ARG A 238 -8.96 -5.85 15.63
CA ARG A 238 -10.38 -6.18 15.85
C ARG A 238 -11.14 -5.10 16.61
N THR A 239 -10.47 -4.32 17.44
CA THR A 239 -11.04 -3.21 18.22
C THR A 239 -11.08 -1.88 17.47
N GLY A 240 -10.57 -1.83 16.21
CA GLY A 240 -10.55 -0.65 15.37
C GLY A 240 -9.34 0.26 15.55
N HIS A 241 -8.38 -0.09 16.44
CA HIS A 241 -7.12 0.63 16.52
C HIS A 241 -6.35 0.47 15.21
N THR A 242 -5.89 1.58 14.65
CA THR A 242 -5.28 1.62 13.32
C THR A 242 -3.84 2.07 13.41
N ALA A 243 -2.91 1.16 13.08
CA ALA A 243 -1.51 1.52 12.86
C ALA A 243 -1.33 2.03 11.43
N ASN A 244 -0.73 3.18 11.29
CA ASN A 244 -0.37 3.76 10.00
C ASN A 244 0.87 4.64 10.13
N LYS A 245 1.36 5.17 9.00
CA LYS A 245 2.54 6.02 8.93
C LYS A 245 2.53 7.09 10.01
N ILE A 246 3.69 7.25 10.69
CA ILE A 246 3.88 8.29 11.73
C ILE A 246 3.35 9.64 11.27
N GLY A 247 2.56 10.30 12.11
CA GLY A 247 1.83 11.53 11.82
C GLY A 247 0.33 11.33 11.56
N THR A 248 -0.14 10.09 11.39
CA THR A 248 -1.56 9.77 11.20
C THR A 248 -2.38 10.12 12.44
N LEU A 249 -1.91 9.75 13.63
CA LEU A 249 -2.55 10.11 14.90
C LEU A 249 -2.66 11.64 15.07
N GLN A 250 -1.63 12.38 14.68
CA GLN A 250 -1.68 13.85 14.71
C GLN A 250 -2.82 14.38 13.84
N LEU A 251 -2.99 13.85 12.63
CA LEU A 251 -4.07 14.25 11.72
C LEU A 251 -5.45 13.90 12.28
N ALA A 252 -5.61 12.74 12.91
CA ALA A 252 -6.87 12.32 13.54
C ALA A 252 -7.26 13.24 14.71
N ILE A 253 -6.29 13.63 15.56
CA ILE A 253 -6.49 14.60 16.64
C ILE A 253 -6.92 15.97 16.07
N LEU A 254 -6.26 16.43 15.01
CA LEU A 254 -6.62 17.69 14.35
C LEU A 254 -8.02 17.61 13.72
N ALA A 255 -8.37 16.51 13.06
CA ALA A 255 -9.71 16.30 12.52
C ALA A 255 -10.79 16.43 13.61
N LYS A 256 -10.57 15.77 14.75
CA LYS A 256 -11.44 15.85 15.91
C LYS A 256 -11.56 17.28 16.46
N HIS A 257 -10.44 18.00 16.55
CA HIS A 257 -10.39 19.38 17.05
C HIS A 257 -11.16 20.34 16.13
N TYR A 258 -11.02 20.21 14.82
CA TYR A 258 -11.69 21.08 13.84
C TYR A 258 -13.10 20.60 13.44
N GLY A 259 -13.54 19.45 13.94
CA GLY A 259 -14.87 18.89 13.65
C GLY A 259 -15.05 18.42 12.20
N ILE A 260 -13.97 17.99 11.55
CA ILE A 260 -14.01 17.39 10.21
C ILE A 260 -13.87 15.87 10.29
N PRO A 261 -14.45 15.09 9.34
CA PRO A 261 -14.34 13.65 9.35
C PRO A 261 -12.92 13.16 9.05
N PHE A 262 -12.55 12.05 9.72
CA PHE A 262 -11.31 11.33 9.51
C PHE A 262 -11.61 9.89 9.12
N TYR A 263 -11.22 9.50 7.90
CA TYR A 263 -11.48 8.18 7.35
C TYR A 263 -10.19 7.39 7.18
N VAL A 264 -10.29 6.09 7.43
CA VAL A 264 -9.23 5.11 7.13
C VAL A 264 -9.73 4.21 6.00
N ALA A 265 -8.99 4.13 4.90
CA ALA A 265 -9.32 3.31 3.74
C ALA A 265 -8.36 2.12 3.65
N ALA A 266 -8.90 0.91 3.76
CA ALA A 266 -8.12 -0.32 3.76
C ALA A 266 -8.95 -1.53 3.33
N PRO A 267 -8.37 -2.53 2.61
CA PRO A 267 -9.05 -3.78 2.32
C PRO A 267 -9.12 -4.67 3.57
N HIS A 268 -10.00 -5.66 3.56
CA HIS A 268 -10.14 -6.62 4.67
C HIS A 268 -8.82 -7.34 5.00
N SER A 269 -7.93 -7.53 4.04
CA SER A 269 -6.61 -8.13 4.26
C SER A 269 -5.69 -7.32 5.18
N THR A 270 -6.04 -6.06 5.48
CA THR A 270 -5.31 -5.20 6.44
C THR A 270 -5.75 -5.42 7.89
N PHE A 271 -6.90 -6.09 8.10
CA PHE A 271 -7.43 -6.33 9.43
C PHE A 271 -6.77 -7.55 10.08
N ASP A 272 -6.31 -7.37 11.30
CA ASP A 272 -5.77 -8.40 12.17
C ASP A 272 -6.79 -8.66 13.30
N LEU A 273 -7.64 -9.67 13.10
CA LEU A 273 -8.72 -9.99 14.03
C LEU A 273 -8.23 -10.72 15.29
N GLU A 274 -7.00 -11.21 15.29
CA GLU A 274 -6.36 -11.82 16.47
C GLU A 274 -5.70 -10.76 17.38
N ALA A 275 -5.39 -9.57 16.81
CA ALA A 275 -4.81 -8.48 17.56
C ALA A 275 -5.88 -7.64 18.27
N ASP A 276 -5.60 -7.33 19.52
CA ASP A 276 -6.32 -6.32 20.32
C ASP A 276 -5.68 -4.93 20.10
N ASP A 277 -5.66 -4.07 21.12
CA ASP A 277 -5.15 -2.68 21.06
C ASP A 277 -3.61 -2.60 21.06
N THR A 278 -2.92 -3.71 21.28
CA THR A 278 -1.45 -3.71 21.43
C THR A 278 -0.77 -3.97 20.10
N ILE A 279 -0.34 -2.91 19.43
CA ILE A 279 0.45 -2.99 18.20
C ILE A 279 1.90 -2.62 18.52
N GLN A 280 2.83 -3.55 18.27
CA GLN A 280 4.26 -3.24 18.36
C GLN A 280 4.69 -2.37 17.18
N ILE A 281 5.24 -1.20 17.49
CA ILE A 281 5.70 -0.24 16.49
C ILE A 281 7.19 -0.44 16.23
N GLU A 282 7.55 -0.58 14.96
CA GLU A 282 8.93 -0.64 14.48
C GLU A 282 9.63 0.69 14.71
N GLU A 283 10.78 0.67 15.38
CA GLU A 283 11.68 1.81 15.47
C GLU A 283 12.78 1.66 14.41
N ARG A 284 13.02 2.71 13.63
CA ARG A 284 13.87 2.69 12.46
C ARG A 284 15.18 3.45 12.67
N ASP A 285 16.10 3.31 11.71
CA ASP A 285 17.42 3.92 11.79
C ASP A 285 17.36 5.44 11.98
N ALA A 286 18.18 5.96 12.90
CA ALA A 286 18.30 7.38 13.19
C ALA A 286 18.72 8.21 11.96
N HIS A 287 19.42 7.61 11.00
CA HIS A 287 19.85 8.27 9.78
C HIS A 287 18.67 8.81 8.96
N GLU A 288 17.54 8.14 8.97
CA GLU A 288 16.33 8.62 8.26
C GLU A 288 15.88 10.00 8.77
N VAL A 289 16.00 10.25 10.07
CA VAL A 289 15.62 11.53 10.68
C VAL A 289 16.72 12.59 10.55
N THR A 290 17.97 12.18 10.72
CA THR A 290 19.11 13.11 10.76
C THR A 290 19.61 13.55 9.40
N HIS A 291 19.12 12.95 8.32
CA HIS A 291 19.51 13.29 6.95
C HIS A 291 18.30 13.55 6.05
N ILE A 292 18.47 14.41 5.07
CA ILE A 292 17.52 14.63 3.97
C ILE A 292 18.29 14.63 2.66
N GLY A 293 17.93 13.74 1.72
CA GLY A 293 18.60 13.62 0.44
C GLY A 293 20.12 13.33 0.56
N GLY A 294 20.50 12.58 1.60
CA GLY A 294 21.91 12.28 1.89
C GLY A 294 22.69 13.37 2.62
N HIS A 295 22.07 14.55 2.85
CA HIS A 295 22.71 15.66 3.58
C HIS A 295 22.34 15.63 5.07
N PRO A 296 23.31 15.75 6.01
CA PRO A 296 23.02 15.80 7.43
C PRO A 296 22.30 17.11 7.79
N THR A 297 21.26 16.99 8.62
CA THR A 297 20.43 18.11 9.10
C THR A 297 20.44 18.24 10.62
N ALA A 298 21.12 17.32 11.32
CA ALA A 298 21.23 17.30 12.78
C ALA A 298 22.67 17.05 13.21
N LEU A 299 22.95 17.28 14.50
CA LEU A 299 24.27 17.03 15.07
C LEU A 299 24.61 15.53 15.03
N VAL A 300 25.87 15.22 14.76
CA VAL A 300 26.37 13.85 14.81
C VAL A 300 26.27 13.31 16.25
N GLY A 301 25.73 12.10 16.39
CA GLY A 301 25.60 11.44 17.70
C GLY A 301 24.42 11.90 18.56
N ILE A 302 23.52 12.75 18.03
CA ILE A 302 22.28 13.10 18.72
C ILE A 302 21.36 11.88 18.88
N THR A 303 20.71 11.77 20.05
CA THR A 303 19.69 10.74 20.26
C THR A 303 18.48 11.04 19.39
N VAL A 304 17.99 10.02 18.68
CA VAL A 304 16.82 10.11 17.79
C VAL A 304 15.78 9.10 18.24
N PHE A 305 14.51 9.51 18.21
CA PHE A 305 13.35 8.65 18.31
C PHE A 305 12.68 8.60 16.93
N ASN A 306 12.62 7.42 16.28
CA ASN A 306 12.14 7.25 14.91
C ASN A 306 11.15 6.08 14.78
N PRO A 307 9.96 6.17 15.38
CA PRO A 307 8.91 5.18 15.13
C PRO A 307 8.41 5.29 13.69
N ALA A 308 8.25 4.15 13.01
CA ALA A 308 7.78 4.11 11.63
C ALA A 308 6.29 4.46 11.51
N PHE A 309 5.52 4.13 12.55
CA PHE A 309 4.06 4.25 12.60
C PHE A 309 3.62 4.87 13.91
N ASP A 310 2.36 5.32 13.95
CA ASP A 310 1.62 5.58 15.17
C ASP A 310 0.29 4.83 15.17
N VAL A 311 -0.39 4.79 16.31
CA VAL A 311 -1.67 4.08 16.47
C VAL A 311 -2.77 5.10 16.73
N THR A 312 -3.75 5.12 15.85
CA THR A 312 -4.95 5.96 15.98
C THR A 312 -6.05 5.13 16.64
N PRO A 313 -6.58 5.56 17.80
CA PRO A 313 -7.66 4.85 18.47
C PRO A 313 -9.00 5.08 17.75
N PRO A 314 -9.95 4.12 17.85
CA PRO A 314 -11.20 4.14 17.08
C PRO A 314 -12.07 5.37 17.32
N GLU A 315 -12.06 5.98 18.49
CA GLU A 315 -12.85 7.18 18.82
C GLU A 315 -12.40 8.45 18.05
N LEU A 316 -11.27 8.41 17.37
CA LEU A 316 -10.80 9.47 16.47
C LEU A 316 -11.11 9.18 15.00
N ILE A 317 -11.64 8.00 14.67
CA ILE A 317 -11.93 7.56 13.32
C ILE A 317 -13.43 7.70 13.06
N THR A 318 -13.80 8.40 12.00
CA THR A 318 -15.21 8.58 11.60
C THR A 318 -15.76 7.33 10.91
N GLY A 319 -14.94 6.63 10.14
CA GLY A 319 -15.31 5.39 9.47
C GLY A 319 -14.13 4.69 8.82
N LEU A 320 -14.25 3.37 8.69
CA LEU A 320 -13.32 2.49 7.99
C LEU A 320 -13.93 2.19 6.61
N ILE A 321 -13.25 2.63 5.55
CA ILE A 321 -13.71 2.43 4.17
C ILE A 321 -13.07 1.16 3.63
N THR A 322 -13.90 0.17 3.33
CA THR A 322 -13.48 -1.14 2.84
C THR A 322 -14.14 -1.48 1.52
N GLU A 323 -13.78 -2.61 0.92
CA GLU A 323 -14.45 -3.15 -0.27
C GLU A 323 -15.90 -3.59 -0.03
N THR A 324 -16.34 -3.73 1.21
CA THR A 324 -17.73 -4.10 1.55
C THR A 324 -18.59 -2.91 2.00
N GLY A 325 -17.98 -1.74 2.19
CA GLY A 325 -18.70 -0.52 2.59
C GLY A 325 -17.89 0.36 3.52
N VAL A 326 -18.58 1.34 4.11
CA VAL A 326 -18.05 2.20 5.16
C VAL A 326 -18.52 1.65 6.51
N LEU A 327 -17.58 1.17 7.31
CA LEU A 327 -17.83 0.51 8.58
C LEU A 327 -17.59 1.48 9.74
N GLU A 328 -18.40 1.36 10.80
CA GLU A 328 -18.08 1.99 12.08
C GLU A 328 -16.85 1.31 12.70
N PRO A 329 -15.92 2.08 13.31
CA PRO A 329 -14.69 1.53 13.89
C PRO A 329 -14.97 0.89 15.27
N THR A 330 -15.92 -0.07 15.34
CA THR A 330 -16.29 -0.80 16.54
C THR A 330 -16.04 -2.29 16.37
N GLU A 331 -15.66 -2.96 17.47
CA GLU A 331 -15.33 -4.39 17.43
C GLU A 331 -16.47 -5.23 16.86
N SER A 332 -17.71 -4.97 17.25
CA SER A 332 -18.88 -5.71 16.76
C SER A 332 -19.06 -5.62 15.24
N VAL A 333 -18.93 -4.42 14.69
CA VAL A 333 -19.08 -4.17 13.24
C VAL A 333 -17.91 -4.77 12.48
N ILE A 334 -16.68 -4.62 12.98
CA ILE A 334 -15.47 -5.16 12.34
C ILE A 334 -15.55 -6.69 12.28
N VAL A 335 -15.85 -7.35 13.40
CA VAL A 335 -15.93 -8.82 13.46
C VAL A 335 -17.06 -9.35 12.58
N GLU A 336 -18.21 -8.68 12.52
CA GLU A 336 -19.35 -9.09 11.69
C GLU A 336 -19.01 -9.03 10.18
N HIS A 337 -18.38 -7.92 9.72
CA HIS A 337 -18.18 -7.68 8.30
C HIS A 337 -16.87 -8.27 7.76
N VAL A 338 -15.83 -8.32 8.58
CA VAL A 338 -14.51 -8.80 8.16
C VAL A 338 -14.29 -10.26 8.56
N GLY A 339 -14.82 -10.70 9.72
CA GLY A 339 -14.62 -12.05 10.26
C GLY A 339 -15.25 -13.20 9.43
N GLY A 340 -16.24 -12.89 8.58
CA GLY A 340 -16.86 -13.86 7.67
C GLY A 340 -16.08 -14.11 6.36
N ASN A 341 -15.10 -13.26 6.04
CA ASN A 341 -14.30 -13.32 4.84
C ASN A 341 -12.87 -13.81 5.15
N THR A 342 -12.74 -15.05 5.66
CA THR A 342 -11.44 -15.72 5.64
C THR A 342 -11.05 -15.90 4.18
N TYR A 343 -10.06 -15.16 3.71
CA TYR A 343 -9.43 -15.41 2.41
C TYR A 343 -8.81 -16.82 2.43
N VAL A 344 -9.52 -17.78 1.83
CA VAL A 344 -9.04 -19.15 1.55
C VAL A 344 -8.32 -19.16 0.21
#